data_9e8b16df22f92a21800989a251eada56
#
_entry.id   9e8b16df22f92a21800989a251eada56
#
_cell.length_a   1.000
_cell.length_b   1.000
_cell.length_c   1.000
_cell.angle_alpha   90.00
_cell.angle_beta   90.00
_cell.angle_gamma   90.00
#
_symmetry.space_group_name_H-M   'P 1'
#
loop_
_entity.id
_entity.type
_entity.pdbx_description
1 polymer ?
#
loop_
_entity_poly.entity_id
_entity_poly.type
_entity_poly.pdbx_seq_one_letter_code
_entity_poly.pdbx_strand_id
1 'polypeptide(L)'
;MWMQYLLKRLLIVLFLINFFSSQVFSENSSNASILILDKSASTKYELNFSKGIQFRNLSFELITCENIKFDKYVDEIALIKISQGEDIFIGWFFSITDELNLYSNKIYEVNLKSCSNEN
;
A
#
# COMPACT_ATOMS: atom_id res chain seq x y z
N MET A 1 32.27 27.83 37.64
CA MET A 1 32.78 27.60 36.29
C MET A 1 32.46 26.19 35.75
N TRP A 2 32.51 25.16 36.54
CA TRP A 2 32.23 23.78 36.10
C TRP A 2 30.74 23.54 35.83
N MET A 3 29.84 24.11 36.60
CA MET A 3 28.40 23.96 36.46
C MET A 3 27.85 24.57 35.16
N GLN A 4 28.42 25.67 34.69
CA GLN A 4 28.00 26.29 33.43
C GLN A 4 28.40 25.48 32.20
N TYR A 5 29.49 24.77 32.27
CA TYR A 5 29.96 23.91 31.19
C TYR A 5 29.09 22.65 31.04
N LEU A 6 28.71 22.07 32.16
CA LEU A 6 27.79 20.91 32.22
C LEU A 6 26.38 21.27 31.75
N LEU A 7 25.86 22.46 32.09
CA LEU A 7 24.60 22.97 31.67
C LEU A 7 24.54 23.20 30.16
N LYS A 8 25.60 23.74 29.54
CA LYS A 8 25.69 23.91 28.10
C LYS A 8 25.70 22.58 27.36
N ARG A 9 26.40 21.58 27.85
CA ARG A 9 26.41 20.24 27.26
C ARG A 9 25.04 19.54 27.39
N LEU A 10 24.38 19.73 28.53
CA LEU A 10 23.04 19.18 28.75
C LEU A 10 22.02 19.80 27.83
N LEU A 11 22.10 21.10 27.58
CA LEU A 11 21.24 21.83 26.65
C LEU A 11 21.46 21.39 25.21
N ILE A 12 22.69 21.12 24.78
CA ILE A 12 23.01 20.64 23.45
C ILE A 12 22.44 19.22 23.23
N VAL A 13 22.58 18.35 24.22
CA VAL A 13 22.06 16.98 24.19
C VAL A 13 20.51 16.99 24.14
N LEU A 14 19.87 17.83 24.94
CA LEU A 14 18.42 18.02 24.91
C LEU A 14 17.93 18.58 23.57
N PHE A 15 18.68 19.49 22.96
CA PHE A 15 18.38 20.03 21.65
C PHE A 15 18.50 18.97 20.55
N LEU A 16 19.50 18.13 20.61
CA LEU A 16 19.71 17.01 19.69
C LEU A 16 18.60 15.96 19.80
N ILE A 17 18.15 15.66 21.01
CA ILE A 17 17.06 14.71 21.25
C ILE A 17 15.75 15.24 20.65
N ASN A 18 15.46 16.53 20.78
CA ASN A 18 14.29 17.17 20.17
C ASN A 18 14.34 17.18 18.64
N PHE A 19 15.54 17.25 18.08
CA PHE A 19 15.69 17.22 16.61
C PHE A 19 15.41 15.83 16.04
N PHE A 20 15.75 14.76 16.80
CA PHE A 20 15.46 13.39 16.37
C PHE A 20 13.99 13.01 16.54
N SER A 21 13.27 13.60 17.48
CA SER A 21 11.86 13.27 17.71
C SER A 21 10.89 13.95 16.75
N SER A 22 11.34 14.89 15.92
CA SER A 22 10.49 15.57 14.95
C SER A 22 10.40 14.87 13.59
N GLN A 23 11.06 13.73 13.41
CA GLN A 23 10.85 12.89 12.25
C GLN A 23 9.62 12.00 12.44
N VAL A 24 8.47 12.64 12.48
CA VAL A 24 7.22 11.90 12.33
C VAL A 24 7.12 11.52 10.85
N PHE A 25 7.34 10.26 10.55
CA PHE A 25 6.95 9.72 9.28
C PHE A 25 5.43 9.84 9.17
N SER A 26 4.96 10.81 8.41
CA SER A 26 3.58 10.77 7.96
C SER A 26 3.46 9.59 7.02
N GLU A 27 3.03 8.46 7.55
CA GLU A 27 2.67 7.32 6.72
C GLU A 27 1.49 7.76 5.86
N ASN A 28 1.73 7.91 4.55
CA ASN A 28 0.65 8.05 3.59
C ASN A 28 -0.20 6.78 3.69
N SER A 29 -1.36 6.89 4.32
CA SER A 29 -2.28 5.76 4.39
C SER A 29 -2.98 5.61 3.05
N SER A 30 -2.49 4.68 2.24
CA SER A 30 -3.14 4.25 1.01
C SER A 30 -4.11 3.13 1.34
N ASN A 31 -5.31 3.18 0.78
CA ASN A 31 -6.31 2.15 0.93
C ASN A 31 -6.69 1.59 -0.44
N ALA A 32 -6.64 0.27 -0.56
CA ALA A 32 -7.03 -0.44 -1.77
C ALA A 32 -8.22 -1.34 -1.49
N SER A 33 -9.10 -1.44 -2.47
CA SER A 33 -10.20 -2.41 -2.49
C SER A 33 -10.04 -3.28 -3.72
N ILE A 34 -9.93 -4.58 -3.53
CA ILE A 34 -9.79 -5.55 -4.62
C ILE A 34 -10.95 -6.53 -4.63
N LEU A 35 -11.26 -7.03 -5.83
CA LEU A 35 -12.24 -8.06 -6.04
C LEU A 35 -11.53 -9.33 -6.46
N ILE A 36 -11.80 -10.42 -5.72
CA ILE A 36 -11.25 -11.74 -6.03
C ILE A 36 -12.40 -12.63 -6.48
N LEU A 37 -12.29 -13.14 -7.70
CA LEU A 37 -13.21 -14.14 -8.22
C LEU A 37 -12.60 -15.54 -7.97
N ASP A 38 -13.30 -16.35 -7.19
CA ASP A 38 -13.01 -17.78 -7.08
C ASP A 38 -13.74 -18.49 -8.23
N LYS A 39 -12.99 -18.88 -9.24
CA LYS A 39 -13.55 -19.51 -10.45
C LYS A 39 -14.12 -20.88 -10.18
N SER A 40 -13.58 -21.62 -9.20
CA SER A 40 -14.04 -22.96 -8.86
C SER A 40 -15.42 -22.96 -8.22
N ALA A 41 -15.72 -21.92 -7.44
CA ALA A 41 -17.01 -21.76 -6.75
C ALA A 41 -17.90 -20.69 -7.36
N SER A 42 -17.43 -19.96 -8.38
CA SER A 42 -18.11 -18.81 -9.00
C SER A 42 -18.52 -17.76 -7.98
N THR A 43 -17.68 -17.55 -6.97
CA THR A 43 -17.93 -16.62 -5.85
C THR A 43 -16.97 -15.46 -5.91
N LYS A 44 -17.49 -14.24 -5.69
CA LYS A 44 -16.70 -13.01 -5.64
C LYS A 44 -16.52 -12.56 -4.20
N TYR A 45 -15.31 -12.13 -3.86
CA TYR A 45 -14.96 -11.59 -2.56
C TYR A 45 -14.41 -10.19 -2.74
N GLU A 46 -14.78 -9.28 -1.86
CA GLU A 46 -14.22 -7.93 -1.81
C GLU A 46 -13.32 -7.80 -0.58
N LEU A 47 -12.07 -7.39 -0.79
CA LEU A 47 -11.10 -7.19 0.27
C LEU A 47 -10.64 -5.74 0.29
N ASN A 48 -10.64 -5.15 1.49
CA ASN A 48 -10.13 -3.79 1.72
C ASN A 48 -8.87 -3.89 2.58
N PHE A 49 -7.81 -3.23 2.16
CA PHE A 49 -6.55 -3.26 2.91
C PHE A 49 -5.72 -2.00 2.65
N SER A 50 -4.84 -1.66 3.61
CA SER A 50 -3.96 -0.50 3.51
C SER A 50 -2.51 -0.86 3.22
N LYS A 51 -1.99 -1.89 3.85
CA LYS A 51 -0.60 -2.35 3.63
C LYS A 51 -0.55 -3.73 3.03
N GLY A 52 -1.27 -4.66 3.62
CA GLY A 52 -1.29 -6.02 3.18
C GLY A 52 -2.46 -6.78 3.75
N ILE A 53 -2.82 -7.87 3.09
CA ILE A 53 -3.88 -8.76 3.54
C ILE A 53 -3.59 -10.16 3.01
N GLN A 54 -4.03 -11.15 3.74
CA GLN A 54 -3.94 -12.55 3.33
C GLN A 54 -5.35 -13.08 3.08
N PHE A 55 -5.50 -13.73 1.94
CA PHE A 55 -6.74 -14.40 1.56
C PHE A 55 -6.39 -15.82 1.14
N ARG A 56 -6.73 -16.80 1.99
CA ARG A 56 -6.36 -18.20 1.79
C ARG A 56 -4.85 -18.35 1.62
N ASN A 57 -4.38 -18.90 0.50
CA ASN A 57 -2.94 -19.04 0.22
C ASN A 57 -2.34 -17.86 -0.57
N LEU A 58 -3.11 -16.81 -0.77
CA LEU A 58 -2.66 -15.58 -1.44
C LEU A 58 -2.33 -14.50 -0.41
N SER A 59 -1.19 -13.85 -0.60
CA SER A 59 -0.80 -12.68 0.19
C SER A 59 -0.72 -11.46 -0.73
N PHE A 60 -1.37 -10.38 -0.34
CA PHE A 60 -1.41 -9.14 -1.10
C PHE A 60 -0.66 -8.05 -0.34
N GLU A 61 0.21 -7.34 -1.03
CA GLU A 61 0.92 -6.19 -0.48
C GLU A 61 0.71 -5.00 -1.40
N LEU A 62 0.19 -3.91 -0.83
CA LEU A 62 0.00 -2.67 -1.55
C LEU A 62 1.29 -1.85 -1.51
N ILE A 63 1.89 -1.61 -2.66
CA ILE A 63 3.13 -0.84 -2.76
C ILE A 63 2.79 0.64 -2.88
N THR A 64 1.92 1.01 -3.81
CA THR A 64 1.48 2.40 -3.97
C THR A 64 0.15 2.49 -4.70
N CYS A 65 -0.57 3.58 -4.44
CA CYS A 65 -1.74 4.00 -5.20
C CYS A 65 -1.41 5.27 -5.96
N GLU A 66 -1.81 5.34 -7.21
CA GLU A 66 -1.62 6.51 -8.05
C GLU A 66 -2.91 6.81 -8.83
N ASN A 67 -3.04 8.06 -9.30
CA ASN A 67 -4.13 8.48 -10.15
C ASN A 67 -3.57 8.86 -11.51
N ILE A 68 -4.14 8.29 -12.58
CA ILE A 68 -3.79 8.65 -13.95
C ILE A 68 -4.96 9.43 -14.54
N LYS A 69 -4.66 10.63 -15.04
CA LYS A 69 -5.66 11.46 -15.72
C LYS A 69 -5.63 11.17 -17.21
N PHE A 70 -6.77 10.72 -17.70
CA PHE A 70 -7.06 10.64 -19.14
C PHE A 70 -7.93 11.84 -19.53
N ASP A 71 -8.13 12.07 -20.81
CA ASP A 71 -8.87 13.24 -21.29
C ASP A 71 -10.31 13.34 -20.75
N LYS A 72 -10.95 12.21 -20.46
CA LYS A 72 -12.35 12.15 -20.04
C LYS A 72 -12.57 11.60 -18.63
N TYR A 73 -11.58 10.99 -18.01
CA TYR A 73 -11.73 10.36 -16.71
C TYR A 73 -10.39 10.25 -15.96
N VAL A 74 -10.49 9.99 -14.68
CA VAL A 74 -9.32 9.69 -13.82
C VAL A 74 -9.41 8.22 -13.45
N ASP A 75 -8.34 7.46 -13.73
CA ASP A 75 -8.23 6.06 -13.32
C ASP A 75 -7.39 5.96 -12.04
N GLU A 76 -7.89 5.21 -11.07
CA GLU A 76 -7.13 4.85 -9.88
C GLU A 76 -6.35 3.58 -10.18
N ILE A 77 -5.03 3.64 -9.97
CA ILE A 77 -4.16 2.49 -10.21
C ILE A 77 -3.43 2.10 -8.93
N ALA A 78 -3.13 0.83 -8.80
CA ALA A 78 -2.41 0.30 -7.65
C ALA A 78 -1.29 -0.62 -8.11
N LEU A 79 -0.11 -0.44 -7.52
CA LEU A 79 0.98 -1.40 -7.66
C LEU A 79 0.86 -2.39 -6.52
N ILE A 80 0.56 -3.65 -6.86
CA ILE A 80 0.27 -4.70 -5.89
C ILE A 80 1.21 -5.88 -6.12
N LYS A 81 1.76 -6.37 -5.03
CA LYS A 81 2.51 -7.62 -5.00
C LYS A 81 1.61 -8.74 -4.51
N ILE A 82 1.53 -9.82 -5.29
CA ILE A 82 0.75 -11.00 -4.94
C ILE A 82 1.71 -12.17 -4.80
N SER A 83 1.67 -12.83 -3.65
CA SER A 83 2.49 -14.01 -3.36
C SER A 83 1.62 -15.22 -3.15
N GLN A 84 1.97 -16.34 -3.80
CA GLN A 84 1.34 -17.63 -3.61
C GLN A 84 2.45 -18.68 -3.47
N GLY A 85 2.74 -19.06 -2.21
CA GLY A 85 3.90 -19.90 -1.93
C GLY A 85 5.20 -19.20 -2.32
N GLU A 86 5.96 -19.81 -3.23
CA GLU A 86 7.19 -19.24 -3.76
C GLU A 86 6.96 -18.36 -4.99
N ASP A 87 5.77 -18.38 -5.55
CA ASP A 87 5.44 -17.58 -6.73
C ASP A 87 5.11 -16.14 -6.32
N ILE A 88 5.78 -15.18 -6.96
CA ILE A 88 5.61 -13.76 -6.68
C ILE A 88 5.25 -13.05 -7.98
N PHE A 89 4.18 -12.27 -7.92
CA PHE A 89 3.73 -11.41 -9.00
C PHE A 89 3.72 -9.96 -8.52
N ILE A 90 4.25 -9.03 -9.30
CA ILE A 90 4.17 -7.59 -9.04
C ILE A 90 3.65 -6.91 -10.30
N GLY A 91 2.58 -6.14 -10.19
CA GLY A 91 2.02 -5.47 -11.33
C GLY A 91 1.09 -4.33 -10.99
N TRP A 92 0.81 -3.52 -11.99
CA TRP A 92 -0.13 -2.41 -11.89
C TRP A 92 -1.53 -2.88 -12.21
N PHE A 93 -2.47 -2.55 -11.33
CA PHE A 93 -3.90 -2.83 -11.50
C PHE A 93 -4.63 -1.52 -11.76
N PHE A 94 -5.58 -1.56 -12.68
CA PHE A 94 -6.38 -0.39 -13.08
C PHE A 94 -7.83 -0.61 -12.65
N SER A 95 -8.44 0.41 -12.04
CA SER A 95 -9.81 0.28 -11.53
C SER A 95 -10.88 0.39 -12.62
N ILE A 96 -10.65 1.23 -13.62
CA ILE A 96 -11.62 1.47 -14.70
C ILE A 96 -11.31 0.58 -15.90
N THR A 97 -10.03 0.44 -16.25
CA THR A 97 -9.59 -0.37 -17.39
C THR A 97 -9.40 -1.82 -16.97
N ASP A 98 -10.48 -2.49 -16.57
CA ASP A 98 -10.46 -3.86 -16.06
C ASP A 98 -10.19 -4.92 -17.14
N GLU A 99 -10.16 -4.54 -18.42
CA GLU A 99 -9.78 -5.42 -19.52
C GLU A 99 -8.32 -5.88 -19.43
N LEU A 100 -7.51 -5.19 -18.62
CA LEU A 100 -6.13 -5.56 -18.37
C LEU A 100 -6.03 -6.36 -17.06
N ASN A 101 -6.68 -7.52 -16.99
CA ASN A 101 -6.55 -8.42 -15.85
C ASN A 101 -5.15 -9.02 -15.84
N LEU A 102 -4.26 -8.39 -15.07
CA LEU A 102 -2.86 -8.77 -14.98
C LEU A 102 -2.65 -10.04 -14.15
N TYR A 103 -3.57 -10.36 -13.25
CA TYR A 103 -3.45 -11.56 -12.41
C TYR A 103 -4.69 -12.42 -12.58
N SER A 104 -4.50 -13.55 -13.24
CA SER A 104 -5.49 -14.59 -13.38
C SER A 104 -4.79 -15.94 -13.45
N ASN A 105 -5.18 -16.86 -12.57
CA ASN A 105 -4.72 -18.25 -12.60
C ASN A 105 -5.92 -19.18 -12.75
N LYS A 106 -5.71 -20.49 -12.59
CA LYS A 106 -6.78 -21.49 -12.75
C LYS A 106 -7.91 -21.32 -11.73
N ILE A 107 -7.61 -20.77 -10.54
CA ILE A 107 -8.53 -20.68 -9.42
C ILE A 107 -9.03 -19.26 -9.21
N TYR A 108 -8.14 -18.28 -9.31
CA TYR A 108 -8.44 -16.90 -8.93
C TYR A 108 -8.22 -15.90 -10.04
N GLU A 109 -9.09 -14.90 -10.07
CA GLU A 109 -8.94 -13.70 -10.88
C GLU A 109 -9.01 -12.49 -9.94
N VAL A 110 -8.07 -11.57 -10.05
CA VAL A 110 -7.98 -10.41 -9.16
C VAL A 110 -8.18 -9.13 -9.97
N ASN A 111 -9.10 -8.29 -9.52
CA ASN A 111 -9.40 -7.00 -10.11
C ASN A 111 -9.29 -5.90 -9.05
N LEU A 112 -8.88 -4.71 -9.46
CA LEU A 112 -8.89 -3.55 -8.59
C LEU A 112 -10.25 -2.85 -8.67
N LYS A 113 -10.88 -2.63 -7.51
CA LYS A 113 -12.11 -1.83 -7.42
C LYS A 113 -11.79 -0.37 -7.24
N SER A 114 -10.90 -0.04 -6.31
CA SER A 114 -10.50 1.32 -6.01
C SER A 114 -9.17 1.34 -5.28
N CYS A 115 -8.44 2.45 -5.40
CA CYS A 115 -7.23 2.70 -4.63
C CYS A 115 -7.09 4.19 -4.40
N SER A 116 -7.00 4.62 -3.15
CA SER A 116 -6.88 6.02 -2.79
C SER A 116 -5.72 6.27 -1.86
N ASN A 117 -4.99 7.36 -2.13
CA ASN A 117 -4.03 7.92 -1.20
C ASN A 117 -4.74 8.98 -0.36
N GLU A 118 -4.89 8.73 0.93
CA GLU A 118 -5.32 9.74 1.87
C GLU A 118 -4.08 10.49 2.37
N ASN A 119 -3.94 11.71 1.90
CA ASN A 119 -2.96 12.64 2.45
C ASN A 119 -3.59 13.40 3.64
#